data_a33cff18951df61bb21ad5c763627f2d
#
_entry.id   a33cff18951df61bb21ad5c763627f2d
#
_cell.length_a   1.000
_cell.length_b   1.000
_cell.length_c   1.000
_cell.angle_alpha   90.00
_cell.angle_beta   90.00
_cell.angle_gamma   90.00
#
_symmetry.space_group_name_H-M   'P 1'
#
loop_
_entity.id
_entity.type
_entity.pdbx_description
1 polymer ?
#
loop_
_entity_poly.entity_id
_entity_poly.type
_entity_poly.pdbx_seq_one_letter_code
_entity_poly.pdbx_strand_id
1 'polypeptide(L)'
;MKSEKISRRKFVGKSAAGTLGIYAGMSAKSYSNIIGANDRINIGFLGTGARSRGHRRMVEMSYKEKNLRTVAVCDLWSVNREKAAADCKERFGDDVKLFKYSEKMLNMKDLDAVMIATGDHQHAKILAEVVNAEKDCYCEKPMAQDIEEAKLARDTVLNAKQVVQMGSQWISEPIHIKIRDIIRSGKLGQITKIEHNWNDNNHRWHDPKDPDVAAIREKDTDWKRWLLGKPDRPFDPWAYFEFRIFKDFSGGITSQWVSHAIGLVHFYTDTEIPDSVVSNGGIFGWPDIRENPDTFQALANYNDAKFLYSYSSSYANKFGDQTVIRGKDGTLYSHGGEGSPRWFFVPEHLKLPGGFDFYEGLKKAVEKGEAEIIMIDEFKGKVPPTSLSDDSKAHIDNWIDSMRGRNLKPNGHVMTGYWHSIGTIMATRSYREGKKMYWDRKNDEIVTDKVK
;
A
#
# COMPACT_ATOMS: atom_id res chain seq x y z
N MET A 1 -61.37 -35.00 20.25
CA MET A 1 -60.71 -34.66 19.02
C MET A 1 -59.20 -34.52 19.30
N LYS A 2 -58.36 -35.44 18.83
CA LYS A 2 -56.92 -35.44 19.04
C LYS A 2 -56.27 -34.59 17.94
N SER A 3 -55.54 -33.52 18.31
CA SER A 3 -54.76 -32.69 17.39
C SER A 3 -53.48 -33.45 17.00
N GLU A 4 -53.37 -33.88 15.77
CA GLU A 4 -52.15 -34.44 15.20
C GLU A 4 -51.07 -33.35 15.03
N LYS A 5 -49.98 -33.50 15.74
CA LYS A 5 -48.79 -32.64 15.57
C LYS A 5 -48.10 -33.02 14.26
N ILE A 6 -48.16 -32.14 13.26
CA ILE A 6 -47.41 -32.30 11.99
C ILE A 6 -45.93 -32.18 12.27
N SER A 7 -45.13 -33.21 11.96
CA SER A 7 -43.69 -33.17 12.15
C SER A 7 -43.02 -32.24 11.14
N ARG A 8 -41.90 -31.59 11.54
CA ARG A 8 -41.12 -30.70 10.70
C ARG A 8 -40.79 -31.28 9.32
N ARG A 9 -40.63 -32.58 9.20
CA ARG A 9 -40.36 -33.31 7.95
C ARG A 9 -41.57 -33.32 6.98
N LYS A 10 -42.80 -33.38 7.50
CA LYS A 10 -44.02 -33.30 6.69
C LYS A 10 -44.36 -31.86 6.27
N PHE A 11 -43.94 -30.87 7.03
CA PHE A 11 -44.11 -29.46 6.69
C PHE A 11 -43.19 -29.07 5.51
N VAL A 12 -41.91 -29.49 5.55
CA VAL A 12 -40.94 -29.23 4.47
C VAL A 12 -41.34 -29.92 3.16
N GLY A 13 -41.90 -31.14 3.23
CA GLY A 13 -42.35 -31.88 2.03
C GLY A 13 -43.59 -31.29 1.34
N LYS A 14 -44.47 -30.57 2.08
CA LYS A 14 -45.66 -29.90 1.51
C LYS A 14 -45.39 -28.48 0.98
N SER A 15 -44.32 -27.82 1.46
CA SER A 15 -43.87 -26.53 0.93
C SER A 15 -43.08 -26.68 -0.37
N ALA A 16 -42.54 -27.86 -0.66
CA ALA A 16 -41.77 -28.12 -1.88
C ALA A 16 -42.63 -28.42 -3.12
N ALA A 17 -43.91 -28.72 -2.94
CA ALA A 17 -44.80 -29.05 -4.07
C ALA A 17 -45.60 -27.85 -4.66
N GLY A 18 -45.55 -26.68 -3.98
CA GLY A 18 -46.30 -25.48 -4.39
C GLY A 18 -45.51 -24.42 -5.13
N THR A 19 -44.18 -24.57 -5.30
CA THR A 19 -43.29 -23.52 -5.90
C THR A 19 -42.50 -24.00 -7.12
N LEU A 20 -42.85 -25.11 -7.73
CA LEU A 20 -42.16 -25.71 -8.89
C LEU A 20 -42.55 -25.09 -10.27
N GLY A 21 -43.25 -23.94 -10.29
CA GLY A 21 -43.73 -23.34 -11.50
C GLY A 21 -43.01 -22.09 -12.05
N ILE A 22 -42.04 -21.48 -11.30
CA ILE A 22 -41.48 -20.18 -11.70
C ILE A 22 -39.91 -20.15 -11.69
N TYR A 23 -39.21 -21.20 -11.32
CA TYR A 23 -37.72 -21.18 -11.25
C TYR A 23 -37.01 -22.16 -12.18
N ALA A 24 -37.55 -22.36 -13.40
CA ALA A 24 -36.83 -23.09 -14.45
C ALA A 24 -36.01 -22.12 -15.33
N GLY A 25 -35.01 -21.47 -14.75
CA GLY A 25 -34.14 -20.54 -15.51
C GLY A 25 -32.91 -20.02 -14.79
N MET A 26 -32.81 -20.23 -13.50
CA MET A 26 -31.62 -19.77 -12.76
C MET A 26 -30.65 -20.95 -12.57
N SER A 27 -29.53 -20.91 -13.29
CA SER A 27 -28.46 -21.92 -13.15
C SER A 27 -27.90 -21.95 -11.74
N ALA A 28 -27.42 -23.12 -11.29
CA ALA A 28 -26.76 -23.29 -9.97
C ALA A 28 -25.63 -22.26 -9.71
N LYS A 29 -25.06 -21.68 -10.75
CA LYS A 29 -24.12 -20.55 -10.70
C LYS A 29 -24.76 -19.26 -10.17
N SER A 30 -26.08 -19.05 -10.33
CA SER A 30 -26.78 -17.86 -9.85
C SER A 30 -27.04 -17.89 -8.35
N TYR A 31 -27.14 -19.09 -7.74
CA TYR A 31 -27.35 -19.23 -6.29
C TYR A 31 -26.06 -19.06 -5.46
N SER A 32 -24.89 -19.27 -6.08
CA SER A 32 -23.59 -19.07 -5.39
C SER A 32 -23.24 -17.59 -5.18
N ASN A 33 -23.98 -16.66 -5.77
CA ASN A 33 -23.73 -15.21 -5.69
C ASN A 33 -24.74 -14.44 -4.82
N ILE A 34 -25.66 -15.11 -4.12
CA ILE A 34 -26.50 -14.45 -3.11
C ILE A 34 -25.68 -14.34 -1.82
N ILE A 35 -25.00 -13.20 -1.67
CA ILE A 35 -24.25 -12.87 -0.47
C ILE A 35 -25.27 -12.68 0.67
N GLY A 36 -25.33 -13.62 1.61
CA GLY A 36 -26.24 -13.60 2.77
C GLY A 36 -25.76 -12.62 3.86
N ALA A 37 -26.61 -12.36 4.85
CA ALA A 37 -26.23 -11.51 6.00
C ALA A 37 -25.04 -12.09 6.79
N ASN A 38 -24.80 -13.40 6.71
CA ASN A 38 -23.68 -14.08 7.37
C ASN A 38 -22.33 -13.88 6.65
N ASP A 39 -22.35 -13.41 5.39
CA ASP A 39 -21.14 -13.18 4.60
C ASP A 39 -20.70 -11.70 4.62
N ARG A 40 -21.35 -10.89 5.46
CA ARG A 40 -21.01 -9.48 5.60
C ARG A 40 -19.69 -9.33 6.34
N ILE A 41 -18.81 -8.45 5.82
CA ILE A 41 -17.56 -8.08 6.47
C ILE A 41 -17.72 -6.68 7.09
N ASN A 42 -17.52 -6.61 8.40
CA ASN A 42 -17.60 -5.38 9.19
C ASN A 42 -16.20 -4.78 9.36
N ILE A 43 -16.00 -3.58 8.83
CA ILE A 43 -14.71 -2.90 8.77
C ILE A 43 -14.66 -1.74 9.77
N GLY A 44 -13.54 -1.62 10.50
CA GLY A 44 -13.18 -0.47 11.30
C GLY A 44 -11.99 0.30 10.71
N PHE A 45 -11.93 1.60 10.95
CA PHE A 45 -10.80 2.45 10.54
C PHE A 45 -10.03 2.93 11.78
N LEU A 46 -8.71 2.68 11.79
CA LEU A 46 -7.80 3.07 12.87
C LEU A 46 -6.76 4.06 12.35
N GLY A 47 -6.75 5.28 12.94
CA GLY A 47 -6.09 6.43 12.36
C GLY A 47 -6.95 7.02 11.23
N THR A 48 -7.73 8.06 11.52
CA THR A 48 -8.80 8.52 10.61
C THR A 48 -8.48 9.84 9.90
N GLY A 49 -7.18 10.16 9.77
CA GLY A 49 -6.68 11.32 9.04
C GLY A 49 -6.85 11.26 7.52
N ALA A 50 -6.02 12.03 6.81
CA ALA A 50 -6.12 12.19 5.34
C ALA A 50 -6.04 10.86 4.57
N ARG A 51 -5.08 9.97 4.92
CA ARG A 51 -4.94 8.67 4.21
C ARG A 51 -6.15 7.76 4.43
N SER A 52 -6.72 7.76 5.61
CA SER A 52 -7.94 6.99 5.89
C SER A 52 -9.16 7.44 5.08
N ARG A 53 -9.19 8.69 4.58
CA ARG A 53 -10.21 9.10 3.60
C ARG A 53 -10.04 8.33 2.29
N GLY A 54 -8.81 8.07 1.86
CA GLY A 54 -8.52 7.17 0.74
C GLY A 54 -9.03 5.75 1.01
N HIS A 55 -8.82 5.21 2.22
CA HIS A 55 -9.36 3.89 2.60
C HIS A 55 -10.88 3.84 2.48
N ARG A 56 -11.60 4.87 2.93
CA ARG A 56 -13.05 4.92 2.79
C ARG A 56 -13.50 4.96 1.33
N ARG A 57 -12.75 5.67 0.44
CA ARG A 57 -13.00 5.63 -1.02
C ARG A 57 -12.76 4.23 -1.60
N MET A 58 -11.69 3.54 -1.18
CA MET A 58 -11.44 2.16 -1.60
C MET A 58 -12.58 1.22 -1.19
N VAL A 59 -13.04 1.32 0.07
CA VAL A 59 -14.18 0.54 0.56
C VAL A 59 -15.45 0.87 -0.22
N GLU A 60 -15.70 2.15 -0.53
CA GLU A 60 -16.87 2.60 -1.29
C GLU A 60 -16.96 1.96 -2.68
N MET A 61 -15.82 1.82 -3.38
CA MET A 61 -15.76 1.18 -4.70
C MET A 61 -16.27 -0.27 -4.72
N SER A 62 -16.19 -0.95 -3.58
CA SER A 62 -16.56 -2.38 -3.45
C SER A 62 -17.68 -2.62 -2.42
N TYR A 63 -18.20 -1.57 -1.80
CA TYR A 63 -19.07 -1.65 -0.63
C TYR A 63 -20.30 -2.56 -0.83
N LYS A 64 -21.09 -2.28 -1.88
CA LYS A 64 -22.31 -3.05 -2.20
C LYS A 64 -21.99 -4.40 -2.82
N GLU A 65 -21.07 -4.41 -3.78
CA GLU A 65 -20.67 -5.60 -4.52
C GLU A 65 -20.10 -6.68 -3.59
N LYS A 66 -19.28 -6.26 -2.62
CA LYS A 66 -18.61 -7.15 -1.68
C LYS A 66 -19.31 -7.22 -0.31
N ASN A 67 -20.58 -6.81 -0.17
CA ASN A 67 -21.35 -6.87 1.08
C ASN A 67 -20.55 -6.41 2.31
N LEU A 68 -20.05 -5.18 2.26
CA LEU A 68 -19.26 -4.59 3.34
C LEU A 68 -20.14 -3.73 4.24
N ARG A 69 -19.67 -3.48 5.46
CA ARG A 69 -20.24 -2.50 6.39
C ARG A 69 -19.13 -1.80 7.16
N THR A 70 -19.26 -0.49 7.35
CA THR A 70 -18.39 0.26 8.24
C THR A 70 -19.02 0.32 9.63
N VAL A 71 -18.28 -0.06 10.68
CA VAL A 71 -18.86 -0.22 12.02
C VAL A 71 -18.15 0.60 13.10
N ALA A 72 -16.90 1.00 12.86
CA ALA A 72 -16.11 1.72 13.85
C ALA A 72 -15.08 2.67 13.23
N VAL A 73 -14.81 3.76 13.94
CA VAL A 73 -13.69 4.67 13.68
C VAL A 73 -12.91 4.90 14.97
N CYS A 74 -11.59 4.90 14.89
CA CYS A 74 -10.70 5.10 16.02
C CYS A 74 -9.59 6.09 15.68
N ASP A 75 -9.47 7.15 16.46
CA ASP A 75 -8.39 8.14 16.37
C ASP A 75 -8.20 8.81 17.74
N LEU A 76 -7.02 9.20 18.07
CA LEU A 76 -6.74 9.91 19.32
C LEU A 76 -7.39 11.31 19.33
N TRP A 77 -7.44 11.95 18.16
CA TRP A 77 -8.05 13.27 18.01
C TRP A 77 -9.54 13.20 17.68
N SER A 78 -10.38 13.88 18.51
CA SER A 78 -11.84 13.81 18.38
C SER A 78 -12.35 14.34 17.04
N VAL A 79 -11.74 15.42 16.53
CA VAL A 79 -12.11 16.02 15.24
C VAL A 79 -11.96 15.03 14.08
N ASN A 80 -10.87 14.26 14.04
CA ASN A 80 -10.70 13.22 13.04
C ASN A 80 -11.77 12.13 13.14
N ARG A 81 -12.10 11.70 14.37
CA ARG A 81 -13.16 10.68 14.58
C ARG A 81 -14.52 11.16 14.08
N GLU A 82 -14.89 12.39 14.43
CA GLU A 82 -16.17 12.97 14.05
C GLU A 82 -16.28 13.19 12.54
N LYS A 83 -15.23 13.74 11.92
CA LYS A 83 -15.14 13.87 10.45
C LYS A 83 -15.24 12.51 9.75
N ALA A 84 -14.59 11.49 10.29
CA ALA A 84 -14.64 10.14 9.71
C ALA A 84 -16.01 9.48 9.87
N ALA A 85 -16.66 9.67 11.00
CA ALA A 85 -18.01 9.16 11.23
C ALA A 85 -19.04 9.83 10.28
N ALA A 86 -18.93 11.15 10.10
CA ALA A 86 -19.77 11.87 9.14
C ALA A 86 -19.55 11.38 7.70
N ASP A 87 -18.29 11.17 7.29
CA ASP A 87 -17.95 10.64 5.97
C ASP A 87 -18.46 9.20 5.77
N CYS A 88 -18.41 8.34 6.81
CA CYS A 88 -19.03 7.01 6.75
C CYS A 88 -20.56 7.09 6.60
N LYS A 89 -21.19 8.00 7.29
CA LYS A 89 -22.65 8.21 7.18
C LYS A 89 -23.03 8.69 5.78
N GLU A 90 -22.27 9.64 5.23
CA GLU A 90 -22.52 10.20 3.89
C GLU A 90 -22.31 9.14 2.79
N ARG A 91 -21.20 8.40 2.82
CA ARG A 91 -20.82 7.43 1.76
C ARG A 91 -21.63 6.15 1.80
N PHE A 92 -21.83 5.61 3.00
CA PHE A 92 -22.34 4.26 3.21
C PHE A 92 -23.72 4.21 3.84
N GLY A 93 -24.17 5.30 4.44
CA GLY A 93 -25.38 5.31 5.29
C GLY A 93 -25.15 4.68 6.67
N ASP A 94 -23.94 4.31 7.01
CA ASP A 94 -23.61 3.60 8.26
C ASP A 94 -23.45 4.57 9.44
N ASP A 95 -24.02 4.19 10.59
CA ASP A 95 -23.75 4.82 11.87
C ASP A 95 -22.63 4.03 12.58
N VAL A 96 -21.43 4.61 12.59
CA VAL A 96 -20.24 3.98 13.16
C VAL A 96 -20.04 4.34 14.63
N LYS A 97 -19.46 3.41 15.41
CA LYS A 97 -19.03 3.70 16.79
C LYS A 97 -17.69 4.43 16.79
N LEU A 98 -17.57 5.44 17.66
CA LEU A 98 -16.37 6.27 17.79
C LEU A 98 -15.54 5.82 18.99
N PHE A 99 -14.25 5.56 18.74
CA PHE A 99 -13.29 5.15 19.77
C PHE A 99 -12.08 6.07 19.81
N LYS A 100 -11.62 6.42 21.01
CA LYS A 100 -10.34 7.12 21.19
C LYS A 100 -9.17 6.14 21.18
N TYR A 101 -9.35 4.94 21.71
CA TYR A 101 -8.31 3.94 21.93
C TYR A 101 -8.58 2.66 21.16
N SER A 102 -7.52 2.12 20.53
CA SER A 102 -7.57 0.91 19.68
C SER A 102 -8.12 -0.30 20.44
N GLU A 103 -7.65 -0.54 21.66
CA GLU A 103 -8.08 -1.70 22.48
C GLU A 103 -9.59 -1.73 22.75
N LYS A 104 -10.23 -0.56 22.83
CA LYS A 104 -11.69 -0.51 22.99
C LYS A 104 -12.42 -0.86 21.72
N MET A 105 -11.92 -0.42 20.57
CA MET A 105 -12.47 -0.80 19.28
C MET A 105 -12.24 -2.29 18.98
N LEU A 106 -11.06 -2.80 19.24
CA LEU A 106 -10.69 -4.19 18.96
C LEU A 106 -11.49 -5.20 19.80
N ASN A 107 -12.01 -4.81 20.96
CA ASN A 107 -12.92 -5.63 21.78
C ASN A 107 -14.34 -5.75 21.21
N MET A 108 -14.67 -5.08 20.10
CA MET A 108 -15.98 -5.25 19.46
C MET A 108 -16.12 -6.66 18.88
N LYS A 109 -17.23 -7.33 19.23
CA LYS A 109 -17.52 -8.68 18.74
C LYS A 109 -17.92 -8.71 17.27
N ASP A 110 -18.52 -7.62 16.80
CA ASP A 110 -19.03 -7.42 15.45
C ASP A 110 -18.03 -6.68 14.53
N LEU A 111 -16.77 -6.64 14.88
CA LEU A 111 -15.67 -6.12 14.06
C LEU A 111 -14.89 -7.29 13.46
N ASP A 112 -14.82 -7.39 12.15
CA ASP A 112 -14.12 -8.48 11.45
C ASP A 112 -12.71 -8.05 11.01
N ALA A 113 -12.58 -6.80 10.52
CA ALA A 113 -11.35 -6.33 9.91
C ALA A 113 -11.07 -4.86 10.23
N VAL A 114 -9.79 -4.47 10.23
CA VAL A 114 -9.33 -3.12 10.54
C VAL A 114 -8.41 -2.58 9.44
N MET A 115 -8.68 -1.36 8.99
CA MET A 115 -7.79 -0.61 8.11
C MET A 115 -6.99 0.42 8.91
N ILE A 116 -5.66 0.27 8.92
CA ILE A 116 -4.72 1.11 9.67
C ILE A 116 -4.14 2.19 8.76
N ALA A 117 -4.27 3.47 9.19
CA ALA A 117 -3.66 4.63 8.53
C ALA A 117 -3.17 5.67 9.56
N THR A 118 -2.43 5.22 10.54
CA THR A 118 -1.80 6.04 11.58
C THR A 118 -0.50 6.69 11.10
N GLY A 119 0.33 7.20 11.98
CA GLY A 119 1.69 7.63 11.61
C GLY A 119 2.61 6.45 11.31
N ASP A 120 3.60 6.64 10.45
CA ASP A 120 4.51 5.58 9.99
C ASP A 120 5.12 4.78 11.16
N HIS A 121 5.52 5.46 12.25
CA HIS A 121 6.13 4.87 13.43
C HIS A 121 5.20 3.98 14.26
N GLN A 122 3.91 3.98 13.96
CA GLN A 122 2.90 3.26 14.71
C GLN A 122 2.46 1.96 14.01
N HIS A 123 2.68 1.85 12.70
CA HIS A 123 2.10 0.79 11.87
C HIS A 123 2.40 -0.60 12.41
N ALA A 124 3.66 -0.93 12.67
CA ALA A 124 4.06 -2.28 13.07
C ALA A 124 3.43 -2.72 14.40
N LYS A 125 3.46 -1.84 15.41
CA LYS A 125 2.90 -2.15 16.73
C LYS A 125 1.39 -2.27 16.70
N ILE A 126 0.72 -1.36 15.99
CA ILE A 126 -0.74 -1.40 15.83
C ILE A 126 -1.17 -2.60 14.99
N LEU A 127 -0.42 -2.95 13.94
CA LEU A 127 -0.67 -4.17 13.17
C LEU A 127 -0.61 -5.41 14.07
N ALA A 128 0.41 -5.51 14.94
CA ALA A 128 0.51 -6.59 15.90
C ALA A 128 -0.66 -6.60 16.91
N GLU A 129 -1.09 -5.43 17.40
CA GLU A 129 -2.29 -5.31 18.27
C GLU A 129 -3.56 -5.83 17.58
N VAL A 130 -3.79 -5.46 16.32
CA VAL A 130 -4.97 -5.86 15.54
C VAL A 130 -4.99 -7.37 15.29
N VAL A 131 -3.85 -7.93 14.89
CA VAL A 131 -3.70 -9.36 14.62
C VAL A 131 -3.86 -10.19 15.90
N ASN A 132 -3.28 -9.74 17.03
CA ASN A 132 -3.43 -10.38 18.33
C ASN A 132 -4.88 -10.32 18.88
N ALA A 133 -5.66 -9.31 18.44
CA ALA A 133 -7.10 -9.22 18.72
C ALA A 133 -7.95 -10.06 17.75
N GLU A 134 -7.32 -10.96 16.98
CA GLU A 134 -7.96 -11.86 16.04
C GLU A 134 -8.77 -11.14 14.93
N LYS A 135 -8.32 -9.94 14.50
CA LYS A 135 -8.94 -9.20 13.39
C LYS A 135 -8.08 -9.28 12.14
N ASP A 136 -8.73 -9.44 10.99
CA ASP A 136 -8.06 -9.28 9.70
C ASP A 136 -7.61 -7.81 9.53
N CYS A 137 -6.53 -7.58 8.77
CA CYS A 137 -5.92 -6.26 8.75
C CYS A 137 -5.51 -5.79 7.36
N TYR A 138 -5.78 -4.53 7.07
CA TYR A 138 -5.14 -3.77 6.01
C TYR A 138 -4.26 -2.71 6.68
N CYS A 139 -2.95 -2.75 6.46
CA CYS A 139 -2.02 -1.82 7.09
C CYS A 139 -1.31 -0.96 6.05
N GLU A 140 -1.34 0.36 6.19
CA GLU A 140 -0.60 1.26 5.31
C GLU A 140 0.90 1.04 5.37
N LYS A 141 1.56 1.41 4.25
CA LYS A 141 3.01 1.43 4.13
C LYS A 141 3.59 2.74 4.76
N PRO A 142 4.86 2.71 5.18
CA PRO A 142 5.72 1.53 5.36
C PRO A 142 5.25 0.70 6.54
N MET A 143 5.49 -0.62 6.49
CA MET A 143 5.09 -1.48 7.62
C MET A 143 5.82 -1.13 8.91
N ALA A 144 7.09 -0.74 8.83
CA ALA A 144 7.93 -0.43 9.99
C ALA A 144 8.98 0.65 9.69
N GLN A 145 9.51 1.27 10.75
CA GLN A 145 10.57 2.29 10.72
C GLN A 145 11.92 1.80 11.23
N ASP A 146 11.94 0.67 11.91
CA ASP A 146 13.15 -0.01 12.36
C ASP A 146 13.02 -1.53 12.22
N ILE A 147 14.16 -2.23 12.33
CA ILE A 147 14.22 -3.66 12.06
C ILE A 147 13.46 -4.48 13.10
N GLU A 148 13.50 -4.08 14.37
CA GLU A 148 12.83 -4.83 15.44
C GLU A 148 11.31 -4.72 15.32
N GLU A 149 10.80 -3.53 14.96
CA GLU A 149 9.39 -3.34 14.65
C GLU A 149 8.98 -4.13 13.40
N ALA A 150 9.85 -4.21 12.38
CA ALA A 150 9.59 -4.99 11.18
C ALA A 150 9.49 -6.49 11.48
N LYS A 151 10.41 -7.02 12.30
CA LYS A 151 10.38 -8.42 12.78
C LYS A 151 9.15 -8.70 13.63
N LEU A 152 8.82 -7.82 14.58
CA LEU A 152 7.62 -7.94 15.40
C LEU A 152 6.36 -8.09 14.54
N ALA A 153 6.16 -7.20 13.58
CA ALA A 153 4.99 -7.25 12.70
C ALA A 153 4.97 -8.53 11.85
N ARG A 154 6.09 -8.86 11.20
CA ARG A 154 6.23 -10.09 10.41
C ARG A 154 5.90 -11.34 11.23
N ASP A 155 6.56 -11.51 12.37
CA ASP A 155 6.47 -12.72 13.16
C ASP A 155 5.09 -12.87 13.78
N THR A 156 4.47 -11.77 14.23
CA THR A 156 3.09 -11.78 14.72
C THR A 156 2.13 -12.28 13.63
N VAL A 157 2.24 -11.77 12.41
CA VAL A 157 1.35 -12.15 11.32
C VAL A 157 1.60 -13.59 10.85
N LEU A 158 2.86 -14.00 10.72
CA LEU A 158 3.19 -15.37 10.28
C LEU A 158 2.74 -16.45 11.27
N ASN A 159 2.64 -16.12 12.56
CA ASN A 159 2.14 -17.02 13.59
C ASN A 159 0.62 -16.97 13.79
N ALA A 160 -0.08 -16.13 13.03
CA ALA A 160 -1.52 -15.91 13.15
C ALA A 160 -2.31 -16.54 11.98
N LYS A 161 -3.64 -16.52 12.11
CA LYS A 161 -4.57 -16.97 11.07
C LYS A 161 -5.28 -15.81 10.36
N GLN A 162 -4.91 -14.59 10.70
CA GLN A 162 -5.50 -13.37 10.17
C GLN A 162 -4.96 -13.07 8.78
N VAL A 163 -5.84 -12.61 7.91
CA VAL A 163 -5.48 -12.13 6.58
C VAL A 163 -4.98 -10.71 6.69
N VAL A 164 -3.70 -10.52 6.39
CA VAL A 164 -3.06 -9.20 6.44
C VAL A 164 -2.62 -8.76 5.06
N GLN A 165 -3.06 -7.58 4.64
CA GLN A 165 -2.61 -6.93 3.42
C GLN A 165 -1.96 -5.59 3.70
N MET A 166 -0.80 -5.37 3.12
CA MET A 166 -0.08 -4.09 3.18
C MET A 166 -0.59 -3.12 2.12
N GLY A 167 -0.61 -1.85 2.45
CA GLY A 167 -1.01 -0.76 1.57
C GLY A 167 -0.04 -0.47 0.42
N SER A 168 0.37 -1.52 -0.30
CA SER A 168 1.20 -1.47 -1.50
C SER A 168 0.30 -1.61 -2.74
N GLN A 169 -0.59 -0.66 -2.98
CA GLN A 169 -1.70 -0.76 -3.91
C GLN A 169 -1.28 -1.14 -5.32
N TRP A 170 -0.19 -0.59 -5.82
CA TRP A 170 0.28 -0.74 -7.19
C TRP A 170 0.59 -2.18 -7.60
N ILE A 171 0.97 -3.06 -6.68
CA ILE A 171 1.20 -4.48 -6.99
C ILE A 171 -0.07 -5.24 -7.43
N SER A 172 -1.24 -4.67 -7.21
CA SER A 172 -2.52 -5.21 -7.68
C SER A 172 -3.02 -4.55 -8.96
N GLU A 173 -2.36 -3.49 -9.43
CA GLU A 173 -2.77 -2.79 -10.64
C GLU A 173 -2.49 -3.60 -11.90
N PRO A 174 -3.43 -3.67 -12.84
CA PRO A 174 -3.28 -4.47 -14.07
C PRO A 174 -2.03 -4.13 -14.88
N ILE A 175 -1.62 -2.87 -14.91
CA ILE A 175 -0.42 -2.46 -15.66
C ILE A 175 0.84 -3.07 -15.02
N HIS A 176 0.96 -3.04 -13.69
CA HIS A 176 2.13 -3.60 -12.99
C HIS A 176 2.17 -5.14 -13.09
N ILE A 177 1.00 -5.79 -13.10
CA ILE A 177 0.89 -7.23 -13.38
C ILE A 177 1.40 -7.53 -14.80
N LYS A 178 0.99 -6.76 -15.82
CA LYS A 178 1.50 -6.91 -17.19
C LYS A 178 3.02 -6.71 -17.28
N ILE A 179 3.56 -5.69 -16.63
CA ILE A 179 5.01 -5.42 -16.59
C ILE A 179 5.74 -6.61 -15.96
N ARG A 180 5.28 -7.10 -14.81
CA ARG A 180 5.81 -8.30 -14.18
C ARG A 180 5.82 -9.50 -15.13
N ASP A 181 4.70 -9.75 -15.78
CA ASP A 181 4.56 -10.92 -16.68
C ASP A 181 5.48 -10.82 -17.90
N ILE A 182 5.69 -9.60 -18.44
CA ILE A 182 6.68 -9.36 -19.52
C ILE A 182 8.10 -9.64 -19.02
N ILE A 183 8.45 -9.19 -17.81
CA ILE A 183 9.76 -9.46 -17.23
C ILE A 183 9.97 -10.96 -17.03
N ARG A 184 8.99 -11.64 -16.45
CA ARG A 184 9.05 -13.09 -16.19
C ARG A 184 9.02 -13.94 -17.47
N SER A 185 8.49 -13.43 -18.57
CA SER A 185 8.56 -14.12 -19.86
C SER A 185 9.98 -14.21 -20.45
N GLY A 186 10.94 -13.49 -19.85
CA GLY A 186 12.30 -13.41 -20.35
C GLY A 186 12.50 -12.45 -21.53
N LYS A 187 11.48 -11.70 -21.93
CA LYS A 187 11.52 -10.79 -23.09
C LYS A 187 12.62 -9.72 -22.99
N LEU A 188 13.01 -9.32 -21.77
CA LEU A 188 14.10 -8.36 -21.55
C LEU A 188 15.49 -9.02 -21.53
N GLY A 189 15.57 -10.35 -21.50
CA GLY A 189 16.80 -11.05 -21.14
C GLY A 189 17.19 -10.80 -19.68
N GLN A 190 18.47 -10.93 -19.35
CA GLN A 190 18.96 -10.64 -18.00
C GLN A 190 18.80 -9.15 -17.69
N ILE A 191 18.01 -8.84 -16.66
CA ILE A 191 17.94 -7.47 -16.11
C ILE A 191 19.30 -7.11 -15.51
N THR A 192 19.80 -5.93 -15.83
CA THR A 192 21.08 -5.41 -15.33
C THR A 192 20.92 -4.18 -14.45
N LYS A 193 19.85 -3.40 -14.68
CA LYS A 193 19.59 -2.15 -13.94
C LYS A 193 18.11 -1.80 -13.92
N ILE A 194 17.64 -1.31 -12.78
CA ILE A 194 16.32 -0.69 -12.62
C ILE A 194 16.52 0.72 -12.06
N GLU A 195 15.86 1.69 -12.65
CA GLU A 195 16.00 3.11 -12.32
C GLU A 195 14.63 3.74 -12.07
N HIS A 196 14.45 4.34 -10.91
CA HIS A 196 13.29 5.14 -10.58
C HIS A 196 13.70 6.58 -10.29
N ASN A 197 13.12 7.52 -11.03
CA ASN A 197 13.13 8.93 -10.71
C ASN A 197 11.71 9.34 -10.37
N TRP A 198 11.50 9.76 -9.13
CA TRP A 198 10.21 10.23 -8.66
C TRP A 198 10.38 11.58 -7.98
N ASN A 199 9.90 12.61 -8.61
CA ASN A 199 10.06 13.99 -8.20
C ASN A 199 8.70 14.65 -7.98
N ASP A 200 8.62 15.59 -7.06
CA ASP A 200 7.43 16.40 -6.85
C ASP A 200 7.83 17.80 -6.34
N ASN A 201 6.92 18.72 -6.44
CA ASN A 201 7.07 20.00 -5.78
C ASN A 201 6.08 20.03 -4.59
N ASN A 202 6.48 19.37 -3.51
CA ASN A 202 5.66 19.17 -2.33
C ASN A 202 6.41 19.60 -1.07
N HIS A 203 6.25 20.87 -0.69
CA HIS A 203 6.88 21.41 0.49
C HIS A 203 6.43 20.68 1.77
N ARG A 204 5.12 20.46 1.91
CA ARG A 204 4.48 19.82 3.07
C ARG A 204 3.17 19.17 2.68
N TRP A 205 2.76 18.14 3.43
CA TRP A 205 1.47 17.47 3.24
C TRP A 205 0.29 18.28 3.79
N HIS A 206 0.55 19.24 4.71
CA HIS A 206 -0.47 20.12 5.28
C HIS A 206 -0.05 21.59 5.08
N ASP A 207 -1.02 22.43 4.77
CA ASP A 207 -0.80 23.88 4.73
C ASP A 207 -0.61 24.37 6.18
N PRO A 208 0.46 25.17 6.46
CA PRO A 208 0.63 25.83 7.75
C PRO A 208 -0.58 26.67 8.20
N LYS A 209 -1.37 27.13 7.25
CA LYS A 209 -2.60 27.90 7.50
C LYS A 209 -3.84 27.03 7.69
N ASP A 210 -3.70 25.69 7.60
CA ASP A 210 -4.83 24.80 7.86
C ASP A 210 -5.38 25.05 9.28
N PRO A 211 -6.66 25.42 9.41
CA PRO A 211 -7.27 25.71 10.70
C PRO A 211 -7.20 24.53 11.68
N ASP A 212 -7.15 23.30 11.18
CA ASP A 212 -7.00 22.11 12.02
C ASP A 212 -5.63 22.08 12.70
N VAL A 213 -4.55 22.48 12.01
CA VAL A 213 -3.20 22.57 12.58
C VAL A 213 -3.13 23.65 13.67
N ALA A 214 -3.78 24.79 13.45
CA ALA A 214 -3.83 25.88 14.42
C ALA A 214 -4.71 25.56 15.62
N ALA A 215 -5.73 24.72 15.46
CA ALA A 215 -6.73 24.42 16.46
C ALA A 215 -6.37 23.26 17.39
N ILE A 216 -5.51 22.32 16.98
CA ILE A 216 -5.19 21.13 17.76
C ILE A 216 -4.40 21.49 19.03
N ARG A 217 -4.78 20.89 20.14
CA ARG A 217 -4.11 21.07 21.44
C ARG A 217 -3.80 19.71 22.05
N GLU A 218 -2.77 19.66 22.89
CA GLU A 218 -2.34 18.44 23.58
C GLU A 218 -3.51 17.71 24.27
N LYS A 219 -4.38 18.45 24.97
CA LYS A 219 -5.54 17.87 25.68
C LYS A 219 -6.58 17.21 24.77
N ASP A 220 -6.62 17.56 23.49
CA ASP A 220 -7.59 17.03 22.52
C ASP A 220 -7.10 15.69 21.93
N THR A 221 -5.81 15.39 22.12
CA THR A 221 -5.15 14.13 21.75
C THR A 221 -4.66 13.43 23.02
N ASP A 222 -4.04 12.30 22.88
CA ASP A 222 -3.21 11.65 23.90
C ASP A 222 -1.79 11.57 23.34
N TRP A 223 -1.04 12.65 23.51
CA TRP A 223 0.30 12.81 22.90
C TRP A 223 1.24 11.70 23.26
N LYS A 224 1.28 11.29 24.54
CA LYS A 224 2.12 10.18 25.00
C LYS A 224 1.77 8.87 24.30
N ARG A 225 0.48 8.62 24.11
CA ARG A 225 0.01 7.45 23.36
C ARG A 225 0.32 7.56 21.88
N TRP A 226 0.23 8.77 21.30
CA TRP A 226 0.58 8.99 19.92
C TRP A 226 2.06 8.72 19.64
N LEU A 227 2.97 9.09 20.57
CA LEU A 227 4.41 8.78 20.48
C LEU A 227 4.68 7.27 20.42
N LEU A 228 3.85 6.44 21.01
CA LEU A 228 3.88 4.98 20.99
C LEU A 228 5.28 4.38 21.27
N GLY A 229 5.97 4.93 22.28
CA GLY A 229 7.31 4.50 22.72
C GLY A 229 8.47 5.15 21.98
N LYS A 230 8.23 6.09 21.06
CA LYS A 230 9.27 6.99 20.57
C LYS A 230 9.72 7.94 21.69
N PRO A 231 10.91 8.56 21.59
CA PRO A 231 11.42 9.46 22.61
C PRO A 231 10.40 10.49 23.08
N ASP A 232 10.32 10.68 24.39
CA ASP A 232 9.43 11.68 25.00
C ASP A 232 9.85 13.08 24.56
N ARG A 233 8.85 13.88 24.15
CA ARG A 233 9.04 15.25 23.68
C ARG A 233 7.77 16.07 23.92
N PRO A 234 7.89 17.39 24.12
CA PRO A 234 6.73 18.27 24.24
C PRO A 234 5.78 18.11 23.04
N PHE A 235 4.50 18.31 23.29
CA PHE A 235 3.50 18.31 22.23
C PHE A 235 3.84 19.35 21.17
N ASP A 236 3.83 18.91 19.93
CA ASP A 236 4.09 19.73 18.77
C ASP A 236 3.03 19.44 17.69
N PRO A 237 2.14 20.42 17.40
CA PRO A 237 1.15 20.28 16.34
C PRO A 237 1.75 19.88 14.99
N TRP A 238 2.91 20.42 14.67
CA TRP A 238 3.62 20.09 13.42
C TRP A 238 4.07 18.64 13.39
N ALA A 239 4.63 18.14 14.47
CA ALA A 239 5.01 16.74 14.57
C ALA A 239 3.80 15.81 14.44
N TYR A 240 2.62 16.24 14.91
CA TYR A 240 1.39 15.48 14.77
C TYR A 240 0.91 15.40 13.31
N PHE A 241 0.87 16.53 12.58
CA PHE A 241 0.35 16.58 11.21
C PHE A 241 1.42 16.26 10.15
N GLU A 242 2.64 16.76 10.34
CA GLU A 242 3.77 16.64 9.43
C GLU A 242 4.81 15.63 9.90
N PHE A 243 4.41 14.56 10.59
CA PHE A 243 5.30 13.54 11.13
C PHE A 243 6.33 13.02 10.12
N ARG A 244 6.04 13.11 8.84
CA ARG A 244 6.89 12.69 7.73
C ARG A 244 8.20 13.46 7.63
N ILE A 245 8.23 14.70 8.09
CA ILE A 245 9.45 15.52 8.07
C ILE A 245 10.34 15.29 9.30
N PHE A 246 9.86 14.59 10.34
CA PHE A 246 10.58 14.32 11.57
C PHE A 246 11.17 12.89 11.58
N LYS A 247 12.47 12.78 11.89
CA LYS A 247 13.21 11.50 11.84
C LYS A 247 12.74 10.45 12.85
N ASP A 248 12.17 10.87 13.99
CA ASP A 248 11.66 9.96 15.00
C ASP A 248 10.39 9.24 14.54
N PHE A 249 9.63 9.83 13.64
CA PHE A 249 8.31 9.36 13.23
C PHE A 249 8.26 8.79 11.82
N SER A 250 9.23 9.13 10.96
CA SER A 250 9.27 8.70 9.57
C SER A 250 10.69 8.70 9.01
N GLY A 251 10.93 7.92 7.99
CA GLY A 251 12.13 8.02 7.14
C GLY A 251 12.02 9.12 6.07
N GLY A 252 10.92 9.87 6.04
CA GLY A 252 10.69 10.88 5.00
C GLY A 252 10.53 10.25 3.62
N ILE A 253 11.32 10.67 2.63
CA ILE A 253 11.28 10.15 1.24
C ILE A 253 11.37 8.62 1.22
N THR A 254 12.21 8.01 2.04
CA THR A 254 12.37 6.56 2.05
C THR A 254 11.08 5.85 2.46
N SER A 255 10.40 6.33 3.48
CA SER A 255 9.14 5.78 3.96
C SER A 255 7.97 6.08 3.00
N GLN A 256 7.96 7.27 2.42
CA GLN A 256 6.79 7.70 1.64
C GLN A 256 6.84 7.20 0.20
N TRP A 257 7.99 7.21 -0.46
CA TRP A 257 8.11 6.94 -1.89
C TRP A 257 8.99 5.73 -2.21
N VAL A 258 10.19 5.62 -1.60
CA VAL A 258 11.05 4.45 -1.86
C VAL A 258 10.36 3.14 -1.50
N SER A 259 9.49 3.13 -0.47
CA SER A 259 8.72 1.94 -0.08
C SER A 259 7.82 1.41 -1.21
N HIS A 260 7.18 2.30 -1.98
CA HIS A 260 6.41 1.91 -3.17
C HIS A 260 7.33 1.39 -4.27
N ALA A 261 8.35 2.18 -4.63
CA ALA A 261 9.23 1.90 -5.74
C ALA A 261 10.02 0.60 -5.56
N ILE A 262 10.64 0.37 -4.40
CA ILE A 262 11.36 -0.88 -4.10
C ILE A 262 10.40 -2.08 -3.98
N GLY A 263 9.17 -1.86 -3.50
CA GLY A 263 8.12 -2.88 -3.47
C GLY A 263 7.77 -3.38 -4.87
N LEU A 264 7.71 -2.47 -5.87
CA LEU A 264 7.52 -2.85 -7.27
C LEU A 264 8.73 -3.58 -7.85
N VAL A 265 9.97 -3.19 -7.49
CA VAL A 265 11.16 -3.95 -7.89
C VAL A 265 11.05 -5.41 -7.43
N HIS A 266 10.72 -5.63 -6.16
CA HIS A 266 10.53 -6.98 -5.61
C HIS A 266 9.42 -7.74 -6.34
N PHE A 267 8.29 -7.08 -6.61
CA PHE A 267 7.16 -7.66 -7.30
C PHE A 267 7.47 -8.06 -8.75
N TYR A 268 8.26 -7.26 -9.47
CA TYR A 268 8.63 -7.53 -10.85
C TYR A 268 9.64 -8.65 -11.00
N THR A 269 10.60 -8.72 -10.07
CA THR A 269 11.82 -9.53 -10.22
C THR A 269 11.85 -10.77 -9.31
N ASP A 270 10.83 -10.98 -8.48
CA ASP A 270 10.79 -12.01 -7.43
C ASP A 270 11.97 -11.92 -6.46
N THR A 271 12.53 -10.73 -6.30
CA THR A 271 13.57 -10.50 -5.30
C THR A 271 12.97 -10.06 -3.97
N GLU A 272 13.74 -10.16 -2.91
CA GLU A 272 13.30 -9.83 -1.55
C GLU A 272 14.04 -8.58 -1.04
N ILE A 273 15.04 -8.76 -0.21
CA ILE A 273 15.83 -7.69 0.41
C ILE A 273 17.11 -7.49 -0.37
N PRO A 274 17.53 -6.25 -0.68
CA PRO A 274 18.80 -6.00 -1.33
C PRO A 274 19.99 -6.45 -0.46
N ASP A 275 21.05 -6.95 -1.09
CA ASP A 275 22.28 -7.35 -0.37
C ASP A 275 23.01 -6.17 0.24
N SER A 276 22.90 -5.00 -0.38
CA SER A 276 23.45 -3.76 0.18
C SER A 276 22.77 -2.53 -0.38
N VAL A 277 22.78 -1.46 0.42
CA VAL A 277 22.26 -0.13 0.05
C VAL A 277 23.26 0.93 0.46
N VAL A 278 23.49 1.89 -0.43
CA VAL A 278 24.16 3.15 -0.13
C VAL A 278 23.28 4.31 -0.56
N SER A 279 23.19 5.35 0.24
CA SER A 279 22.35 6.51 -0.04
C SER A 279 23.00 7.82 0.37
N ASN A 280 22.54 8.90 -0.24
CA ASN A 280 22.93 10.27 0.06
C ASN A 280 21.72 11.19 -0.14
N GLY A 281 21.76 12.38 0.47
CA GLY A 281 20.69 13.36 0.37
C GLY A 281 20.94 14.56 1.25
N GLY A 282 19.95 15.42 1.36
CA GLY A 282 20.05 16.62 2.20
C GLY A 282 18.78 17.46 2.17
N ILE A 283 18.79 18.51 2.96
CA ILE A 283 17.77 19.56 2.96
C ILE A 283 18.30 20.68 2.09
N PHE A 284 17.88 20.73 0.82
CA PHE A 284 18.42 21.66 -0.17
C PHE A 284 17.38 22.62 -0.72
N GLY A 285 16.13 22.17 -0.83
CA GLY A 285 15.04 22.95 -1.40
C GLY A 285 14.20 23.68 -0.34
N TRP A 286 13.97 23.07 0.80
CA TRP A 286 13.05 23.54 1.83
C TRP A 286 13.71 23.62 3.22
N PRO A 287 14.58 24.65 3.48
CA PRO A 287 15.26 24.82 4.77
C PRO A 287 14.28 25.33 5.84
N ASP A 288 13.49 24.44 6.41
CA ASP A 288 12.50 24.71 7.45
C ASP A 288 12.79 23.88 8.73
N ILE A 289 11.75 23.47 9.46
CA ILE A 289 11.88 22.66 10.67
C ILE A 289 12.10 21.16 10.40
N ARG A 290 12.21 20.73 9.15
CA ARG A 290 12.37 19.33 8.79
C ARG A 290 13.72 18.77 9.24
N GLU A 291 13.69 17.49 9.58
CA GLU A 291 14.86 16.70 9.94
C GLU A 291 15.19 15.68 8.84
N ASN A 292 14.18 15.28 8.06
CA ASN A 292 14.34 14.36 6.94
C ASN A 292 14.70 15.11 5.66
N PRO A 293 15.47 14.50 4.73
CA PRO A 293 15.89 15.15 3.49
C PRO A 293 14.71 15.46 2.58
N ASP A 294 14.83 16.52 1.80
CA ASP A 294 13.92 16.85 0.69
C ASP A 294 14.47 16.45 -0.68
N THR A 295 15.74 16.06 -0.73
CA THR A 295 16.40 15.54 -1.91
C THR A 295 17.20 14.31 -1.52
N PHE A 296 17.02 13.20 -2.25
CA PHE A 296 17.52 11.91 -1.83
C PHE A 296 17.84 10.98 -3.01
N GLN A 297 18.94 10.22 -2.88
CA GLN A 297 19.32 9.17 -3.82
C GLN A 297 19.76 7.91 -3.08
N ALA A 298 19.44 6.76 -3.65
CA ALA A 298 19.88 5.46 -3.15
C ALA A 298 20.32 4.53 -4.29
N LEU A 299 21.31 3.69 -4.01
CA LEU A 299 21.73 2.58 -4.85
C LEU A 299 21.65 1.30 -4.05
N ALA A 300 20.91 0.33 -4.55
CA ALA A 300 20.77 -0.98 -3.95
C ALA A 300 21.34 -2.06 -4.91
N ASN A 301 21.99 -3.06 -4.33
CA ASN A 301 22.59 -4.17 -5.09
C ASN A 301 21.85 -5.47 -4.78
N TYR A 302 21.45 -6.18 -5.83
CA TYR A 302 20.84 -7.51 -5.79
C TYR A 302 21.81 -8.48 -6.47
N ASN A 303 22.78 -9.01 -5.70
CA ASN A 303 23.89 -9.80 -6.22
C ASN A 303 23.43 -11.09 -6.90
N ASP A 304 22.53 -11.84 -6.27
CA ASP A 304 22.03 -13.12 -6.77
C ASP A 304 21.21 -12.92 -8.05
N ALA A 305 20.38 -11.87 -8.08
CA ALA A 305 19.62 -11.49 -9.26
C ALA A 305 20.42 -10.71 -10.30
N LYS A 306 21.67 -10.31 -9.97
CA LYS A 306 22.65 -9.67 -10.86
C LYS A 306 22.20 -8.33 -11.45
N PHE A 307 21.53 -7.49 -10.67
CA PHE A 307 21.19 -6.13 -11.11
C PHE A 307 21.41 -5.08 -10.01
N LEU A 308 21.55 -3.84 -10.46
CA LEU A 308 21.56 -2.66 -9.61
C LEU A 308 20.19 -1.97 -9.68
N TYR A 309 19.71 -1.52 -8.53
CA TYR A 309 18.57 -0.63 -8.42
C TYR A 309 19.01 0.77 -8.00
N SER A 310 18.56 1.78 -8.72
CA SER A 310 18.80 3.19 -8.37
C SER A 310 17.48 3.93 -8.18
N TYR A 311 17.43 4.74 -7.14
CA TYR A 311 16.31 5.61 -6.82
C TYR A 311 16.79 7.05 -6.67
N SER A 312 16.06 8.00 -7.26
CA SER A 312 16.35 9.45 -7.16
C SER A 312 15.05 10.22 -6.94
N SER A 313 15.06 11.19 -6.04
CA SER A 313 13.89 11.97 -5.69
C SER A 313 14.21 13.36 -5.19
N SER A 314 13.36 14.32 -5.53
CA SER A 314 13.33 15.65 -4.95
C SER A 314 11.89 16.06 -4.64
N TYR A 315 11.68 16.69 -3.47
CA TYR A 315 10.42 17.34 -3.12
C TYR A 315 10.36 18.82 -3.55
N ALA A 316 11.43 19.31 -4.16
CA ALA A 316 11.54 20.71 -4.58
C ALA A 316 11.34 20.94 -6.08
N ASN A 317 11.18 19.88 -6.87
CA ASN A 317 11.03 19.95 -8.31
C ASN A 317 10.37 18.69 -8.86
N LYS A 318 9.30 18.83 -9.64
CA LYS A 318 8.51 17.71 -10.19
C LYS A 318 8.88 17.32 -11.64
N PHE A 319 10.03 17.75 -12.13
CA PHE A 319 10.43 17.44 -13.50
C PHE A 319 11.11 16.06 -13.58
N GLY A 320 10.73 15.28 -14.57
CA GLY A 320 11.48 14.11 -15.01
C GLY A 320 11.15 12.79 -14.31
N ASP A 321 9.89 12.59 -13.89
CA ASP A 321 9.45 11.29 -13.41
C ASP A 321 9.55 10.23 -14.50
N GLN A 322 10.26 9.15 -14.19
CA GLN A 322 10.42 8.02 -15.09
C GLN A 322 10.81 6.75 -14.35
N THR A 323 10.45 5.62 -14.96
CA THR A 323 10.95 4.29 -14.58
C THR A 323 11.57 3.62 -15.78
N VAL A 324 12.78 3.05 -15.61
CA VAL A 324 13.50 2.36 -16.66
C VAL A 324 13.99 1.00 -16.15
N ILE A 325 13.57 -0.07 -16.80
CA ILE A 325 14.03 -1.44 -16.50
C ILE A 325 14.85 -1.94 -17.68
N ARG A 326 16.17 -2.06 -17.48
CA ARG A 326 17.14 -2.40 -18.53
C ARG A 326 17.50 -3.88 -18.47
N GLY A 327 17.17 -4.59 -19.53
CA GLY A 327 17.64 -5.93 -19.78
C GLY A 327 18.63 -5.99 -20.94
N LYS A 328 19.24 -7.15 -21.15
CA LYS A 328 20.19 -7.36 -22.26
C LYS A 328 19.54 -7.32 -23.64
N ASP A 329 18.27 -7.71 -23.72
CA ASP A 329 17.56 -7.88 -24.99
C ASP A 329 16.50 -6.79 -25.22
N GLY A 330 16.20 -5.98 -24.20
CA GLY A 330 15.27 -4.86 -24.31
C GLY A 330 15.08 -4.09 -23.01
N THR A 331 14.41 -2.97 -23.14
CA THR A 331 14.14 -2.02 -22.04
C THR A 331 12.65 -1.77 -21.90
N LEU A 332 12.13 -1.81 -20.68
CA LEU A 332 10.84 -1.24 -20.33
C LEU A 332 11.02 0.18 -19.84
N TYR A 333 10.23 1.09 -20.38
CA TYR A 333 10.32 2.52 -20.11
C TYR A 333 8.93 3.10 -19.82
N SER A 334 8.81 3.82 -18.72
CA SER A 334 7.64 4.62 -18.38
C SER A 334 8.02 6.08 -18.24
N HIS A 335 7.41 6.93 -19.05
CA HIS A 335 7.44 8.38 -18.84
C HIS A 335 6.29 8.75 -17.90
N GLY A 336 6.62 9.34 -16.75
CA GLY A 336 5.65 9.59 -15.68
C GLY A 336 5.76 8.60 -14.50
N GLY A 337 6.86 7.83 -14.41
CA GLY A 337 7.17 6.94 -13.29
C GLY A 337 6.23 5.74 -13.15
N GLU A 338 6.15 5.21 -11.95
CA GLU A 338 5.33 4.02 -11.62
C GLU A 338 3.84 4.27 -11.77
N GLY A 339 3.39 5.47 -11.44
CA GLY A 339 1.97 5.84 -11.58
C GLY A 339 1.49 5.96 -13.03
N SER A 340 2.36 5.76 -14.03
CA SER A 340 1.97 5.84 -15.42
C SER A 340 1.16 4.61 -15.86
N PRO A 341 -0.01 4.79 -16.46
CA PRO A 341 -0.79 3.68 -17.01
C PRO A 341 -0.25 3.16 -18.34
N ARG A 342 0.85 3.73 -18.83
CA ARG A 342 1.41 3.46 -20.16
C ARG A 342 2.93 3.28 -20.09
N TRP A 343 3.39 2.15 -20.61
CA TRP A 343 4.78 1.79 -20.71
C TRP A 343 5.17 1.47 -22.14
N PHE A 344 6.45 1.46 -22.42
CA PHE A 344 7.01 1.09 -23.73
C PHE A 344 7.99 -0.05 -23.54
N PHE A 345 7.93 -1.04 -24.42
CA PHE A 345 8.99 -2.01 -24.61
C PHE A 345 9.81 -1.61 -25.85
N VAL A 346 11.11 -1.48 -25.65
CA VAL A 346 12.07 -1.08 -26.67
C VAL A 346 13.10 -2.18 -26.78
N PRO A 347 13.18 -2.91 -27.92
CA PRO A 347 14.24 -3.88 -28.16
C PRO A 347 15.63 -3.23 -28.13
N GLU A 348 16.65 -3.92 -27.61
CA GLU A 348 18.01 -3.35 -27.45
C GLU A 348 18.67 -2.97 -28.77
N HIS A 349 18.38 -3.72 -29.86
CA HIS A 349 18.91 -3.42 -31.18
C HIS A 349 18.32 -2.15 -31.83
N LEU A 350 17.22 -1.62 -31.32
CA LEU A 350 16.56 -0.44 -31.86
C LEU A 350 17.32 0.83 -31.44
N LYS A 351 17.78 1.57 -32.44
CA LYS A 351 18.46 2.86 -32.21
C LYS A 351 17.42 3.98 -32.22
N LEU A 352 17.16 4.55 -31.06
CA LEU A 352 16.35 5.77 -30.93
C LEU A 352 17.23 7.02 -30.91
N PRO A 353 16.73 8.16 -31.42
CA PRO A 353 17.43 9.43 -31.27
C PRO A 353 17.54 9.81 -29.78
N GLY A 354 18.55 10.56 -29.42
CA GLY A 354 18.74 11.07 -28.06
C GLY A 354 18.08 12.43 -27.82
N GLY A 355 18.11 12.89 -26.57
CA GLY A 355 17.67 14.22 -26.19
C GLY A 355 16.17 14.47 -26.43
N PHE A 356 15.87 15.67 -26.94
CA PHE A 356 14.47 16.07 -27.18
C PHE A 356 13.74 15.24 -28.24
N ASP A 357 14.46 14.63 -29.15
CA ASP A 357 13.89 13.81 -30.22
C ASP A 357 13.56 12.37 -29.81
N PHE A 358 13.97 11.95 -28.59
CA PHE A 358 13.78 10.59 -28.10
C PHE A 358 12.30 10.18 -28.12
N TYR A 359 11.42 11.02 -27.62
CA TYR A 359 10.00 10.69 -27.50
C TYR A 359 9.31 10.60 -28.86
N GLU A 360 9.65 11.50 -29.78
CA GLU A 360 9.14 11.45 -31.16
C GLU A 360 9.72 10.24 -31.92
N GLY A 361 10.96 9.90 -31.67
CA GLY A 361 11.59 8.67 -32.20
C GLY A 361 10.89 7.42 -31.69
N LEU A 362 10.56 7.39 -30.41
CA LEU A 362 9.83 6.29 -29.77
C LEU A 362 8.41 6.12 -30.37
N LYS A 363 7.68 7.22 -30.57
CA LYS A 363 6.35 7.19 -31.22
C LYS A 363 6.44 6.60 -32.62
N LYS A 364 7.38 7.07 -33.44
CA LYS A 364 7.61 6.56 -34.81
C LYS A 364 7.97 5.09 -34.81
N ALA A 365 8.78 4.64 -33.85
CA ALA A 365 9.13 3.23 -33.70
C ALA A 365 7.91 2.36 -33.36
N VAL A 366 7.01 2.87 -32.51
CA VAL A 366 5.74 2.19 -32.20
C VAL A 366 4.85 2.12 -33.43
N GLU A 367 4.70 3.22 -34.19
CA GLU A 367 3.91 3.25 -35.44
C GLU A 367 4.42 2.26 -36.49
N LYS A 368 5.72 2.03 -36.52
CA LYS A 368 6.37 1.04 -37.42
C LYS A 368 6.35 -0.39 -36.88
N GLY A 369 5.87 -0.61 -35.64
CA GLY A 369 5.94 -1.92 -34.98
C GLY A 369 7.34 -2.34 -34.52
N GLU A 370 8.29 -1.40 -34.45
CA GLU A 370 9.68 -1.63 -33.99
C GLU A 370 9.79 -1.55 -32.46
N ALA A 371 8.83 -0.87 -31.79
CA ALA A 371 8.67 -0.82 -30.34
C ALA A 371 7.20 -1.08 -29.97
N GLU A 372 6.90 -1.40 -28.72
CA GLU A 372 5.55 -1.74 -28.27
C GLU A 372 5.06 -0.78 -27.19
N ILE A 373 3.79 -0.38 -27.27
CA ILE A 373 3.09 0.27 -26.15
C ILE A 373 2.44 -0.82 -25.30
N ILE A 374 2.72 -0.77 -24.01
CA ILE A 374 2.10 -1.64 -23.01
C ILE A 374 1.10 -0.81 -22.23
N MET A 375 -0.17 -1.14 -22.37
CA MET A 375 -1.30 -0.49 -21.70
C MET A 375 -2.28 -1.54 -21.22
N ILE A 376 -3.10 -1.19 -20.22
CA ILE A 376 -4.27 -2.00 -19.89
C ILE A 376 -5.37 -1.81 -20.94
N ASP A 377 -6.19 -2.84 -21.13
CA ASP A 377 -7.19 -2.86 -22.20
C ASP A 377 -8.24 -1.75 -22.07
N GLU A 378 -8.51 -1.33 -20.83
CA GLU A 378 -9.41 -0.22 -20.52
C GLU A 378 -9.02 1.10 -21.22
N PHE A 379 -7.74 1.34 -21.44
CA PHE A 379 -7.21 2.57 -22.06
C PHE A 379 -6.88 2.42 -23.55
N LYS A 380 -7.09 1.24 -24.15
CA LYS A 380 -6.87 1.08 -25.59
C LYS A 380 -7.77 2.00 -26.37
N GLY A 381 -7.18 2.84 -27.23
CA GLY A 381 -7.90 3.82 -28.04
C GLY A 381 -8.49 5.01 -27.29
N LYS A 382 -8.14 5.20 -26.02
CA LYS A 382 -8.53 6.33 -25.18
C LYS A 382 -7.29 7.11 -24.72
N VAL A 383 -7.50 8.34 -24.27
CA VAL A 383 -6.46 9.09 -23.56
C VAL A 383 -6.47 8.59 -22.11
N PRO A 384 -5.42 7.88 -21.66
CA PRO A 384 -5.35 7.42 -20.26
C PRO A 384 -5.16 8.61 -19.32
N PRO A 385 -5.49 8.46 -18.02
CA PRO A 385 -5.13 9.46 -17.02
C PRO A 385 -3.60 9.67 -16.99
N THR A 386 -3.16 10.79 -16.46
CA THR A 386 -1.72 11.09 -16.35
C THR A 386 -1.01 10.19 -15.34
N SER A 387 -1.75 9.73 -14.34
CA SER A 387 -1.26 8.79 -13.32
C SER A 387 -2.40 7.90 -12.81
N LEU A 388 -2.05 6.74 -12.29
CA LEU A 388 -2.97 5.87 -11.56
C LEU A 388 -3.20 6.44 -10.15
N SER A 389 -4.40 6.20 -9.61
CA SER A 389 -4.72 6.55 -8.23
C SER A 389 -4.07 5.56 -7.25
N ASP A 390 -3.66 6.06 -6.08
CA ASP A 390 -3.30 5.20 -4.95
C ASP A 390 -4.51 4.45 -4.36
N ASP A 391 -5.72 4.85 -4.73
CA ASP A 391 -6.97 4.22 -4.29
C ASP A 391 -7.36 3.12 -5.29
N SER A 392 -6.83 1.92 -5.08
CA SER A 392 -7.00 0.79 -6.00
C SER A 392 -8.17 -0.10 -5.61
N LYS A 393 -9.17 -0.22 -6.51
CA LYS A 393 -10.25 -1.20 -6.37
C LYS A 393 -9.70 -2.63 -6.43
N ALA A 394 -8.78 -2.92 -7.32
CA ALA A 394 -8.19 -4.25 -7.47
C ALA A 394 -7.50 -4.71 -6.18
N HIS A 395 -6.86 -3.79 -5.47
CA HIS A 395 -6.15 -4.09 -4.24
C HIS A 395 -7.10 -4.37 -3.06
N ILE A 396 -8.13 -3.56 -2.88
CA ILE A 396 -9.13 -3.79 -1.83
C ILE A 396 -9.95 -5.07 -2.10
N ASP A 397 -10.33 -5.33 -3.35
CA ASP A 397 -11.04 -6.55 -3.73
C ASP A 397 -10.20 -7.79 -3.45
N ASN A 398 -8.91 -7.77 -3.74
CA ASN A 398 -7.99 -8.86 -3.43
C ASN A 398 -7.93 -9.15 -1.91
N TRP A 399 -7.89 -8.12 -1.07
CA TRP A 399 -7.93 -8.29 0.38
C TRP A 399 -9.26 -8.90 0.86
N ILE A 400 -10.39 -8.37 0.39
CA ILE A 400 -11.71 -8.85 0.78
C ILE A 400 -11.92 -10.30 0.34
N ASP A 401 -11.54 -10.64 -0.89
CA ASP A 401 -11.65 -12.00 -1.41
C ASP A 401 -10.70 -12.95 -0.67
N SER A 402 -9.53 -12.48 -0.27
CA SER A 402 -8.60 -13.24 0.58
C SER A 402 -9.18 -13.50 1.97
N MET A 403 -9.86 -12.53 2.58
CA MET A 403 -10.57 -12.75 3.86
C MET A 403 -11.63 -13.81 3.75
N ARG A 404 -12.45 -13.78 2.70
CA ARG A 404 -13.50 -14.81 2.47
C ARG A 404 -12.94 -16.19 2.20
N GLY A 405 -11.92 -16.27 1.38
CA GLY A 405 -11.22 -17.51 1.05
C GLY A 405 -10.22 -17.97 2.11
N ARG A 406 -10.02 -17.20 3.19
CA ARG A 406 -8.95 -17.41 4.20
C ARG A 406 -7.58 -17.61 3.57
N ASN A 407 -7.30 -16.86 2.49
CA ASN A 407 -5.99 -16.83 1.86
C ASN A 407 -5.04 -15.91 2.64
N LEU A 408 -4.10 -16.49 3.36
CA LEU A 408 -3.11 -15.77 4.18
C LEU A 408 -2.03 -15.07 3.35
N LYS A 409 -2.07 -15.20 2.03
CA LYS A 409 -1.13 -14.56 1.09
C LYS A 409 -1.87 -13.72 0.04
N PRO A 410 -2.56 -12.62 0.44
CA PRO A 410 -3.06 -11.64 -0.51
C PRO A 410 -1.90 -11.03 -1.31
N ASN A 411 -2.16 -10.25 -2.34
CA ASN A 411 -1.12 -9.66 -3.18
C ASN A 411 -0.07 -8.89 -2.37
N GLY A 412 -0.52 -8.09 -1.41
CA GLY A 412 0.35 -7.35 -0.48
C GLY A 412 0.51 -8.05 0.87
N HIS A 413 0.85 -9.35 0.90
CA HIS A 413 1.02 -10.07 2.17
C HIS A 413 2.15 -9.49 3.03
N VAL A 414 2.21 -9.87 4.32
CA VAL A 414 3.14 -9.29 5.30
C VAL A 414 4.61 -9.32 4.85
N MET A 415 5.04 -10.35 4.12
CA MET A 415 6.42 -10.43 3.63
C MET A 415 6.72 -9.33 2.60
N THR A 416 5.76 -8.91 1.78
CA THR A 416 5.91 -7.73 0.91
C THR A 416 6.21 -6.48 1.75
N GLY A 417 5.48 -6.30 2.85
CA GLY A 417 5.72 -5.22 3.81
C GLY A 417 7.08 -5.32 4.49
N TYR A 418 7.48 -6.52 4.88
CA TYR A 418 8.77 -6.77 5.49
C TYR A 418 9.93 -6.41 4.56
N TRP A 419 9.93 -6.96 3.35
CA TRP A 419 11.01 -6.75 2.39
C TRP A 419 11.19 -5.27 2.01
N HIS A 420 10.09 -4.58 1.67
CA HIS A 420 10.21 -3.15 1.36
C HIS A 420 10.64 -2.32 2.57
N SER A 421 10.18 -2.67 3.79
CA SER A 421 10.58 -1.95 5.00
C SER A 421 12.07 -2.14 5.29
N ILE A 422 12.61 -3.36 5.20
CA ILE A 422 14.06 -3.56 5.39
C ILE A 422 14.86 -2.75 4.35
N GLY A 423 14.48 -2.77 3.07
CA GLY A 423 15.13 -1.97 2.04
C GLY A 423 15.11 -0.46 2.33
N THR A 424 13.99 0.06 2.80
CA THR A 424 13.86 1.50 3.16
C THR A 424 14.59 1.85 4.45
N ILE A 425 14.63 0.95 5.44
CA ILE A 425 15.41 1.11 6.67
C ILE A 425 16.91 1.13 6.35
N MET A 426 17.39 0.22 5.47
CA MET A 426 18.77 0.24 5.00
C MET A 426 19.11 1.56 4.32
N ALA A 427 18.25 2.08 3.45
CA ALA A 427 18.46 3.37 2.78
C ALA A 427 18.45 4.54 3.78
N THR A 428 17.51 4.54 4.73
CA THR A 428 17.44 5.57 5.78
C THR A 428 18.67 5.56 6.67
N ARG A 429 19.10 4.39 7.13
CA ARG A 429 20.29 4.24 7.95
C ARG A 429 21.55 4.62 7.19
N SER A 430 21.68 4.20 5.93
CA SER A 430 22.81 4.57 5.09
C SER A 430 22.99 6.10 4.99
N TYR A 431 21.90 6.83 4.77
CA TYR A 431 21.91 8.30 4.76
C TYR A 431 22.29 8.89 6.13
N ARG A 432 21.66 8.42 7.22
CA ARG A 432 21.84 8.98 8.55
C ARG A 432 23.23 8.68 9.15
N GLU A 433 23.77 7.50 8.86
CA GLU A 433 25.04 7.04 9.38
C GLU A 433 26.23 7.34 8.43
N GLY A 434 25.96 7.78 7.19
CA GLY A 434 27.00 8.01 6.19
C GLY A 434 27.77 6.75 5.78
N LYS A 435 27.14 5.58 5.87
CA LYS A 435 27.74 4.27 5.63
C LYS A 435 26.93 3.44 4.67
N LYS A 436 27.62 2.52 3.96
CA LYS A 436 26.95 1.47 3.21
C LYS A 436 26.35 0.46 4.17
N MET A 437 25.09 0.08 3.98
CA MET A 437 24.42 -0.96 4.75
C MET A 437 24.42 -2.27 3.98
N TYR A 438 24.57 -3.38 4.69
CA TYR A 438 24.49 -4.74 4.16
C TYR A 438 23.42 -5.51 4.89
N TRP A 439 22.79 -6.44 4.18
CA TRP A 439 21.84 -7.37 4.74
C TRP A 439 22.53 -8.68 5.13
N ASP A 440 22.55 -8.99 6.40
CA ASP A 440 22.97 -10.31 6.91
C ASP A 440 21.77 -11.27 6.90
N ARG A 441 21.65 -12.05 5.82
CA ARG A 441 20.56 -13.01 5.65
C ARG A 441 20.53 -14.10 6.72
N LYS A 442 21.68 -14.44 7.29
CA LYS A 442 21.79 -15.51 8.28
C LYS A 442 21.23 -15.08 9.64
N ASN A 443 21.54 -13.85 10.04
CA ASN A 443 21.14 -13.30 11.33
C ASN A 443 19.89 -12.42 11.23
N ASP A 444 19.36 -12.18 10.00
CA ASP A 444 18.21 -11.32 9.75
C ASP A 444 18.46 -9.88 10.26
N GLU A 445 19.64 -9.31 9.93
CA GLU A 445 20.11 -8.03 10.49
C GLU A 445 20.71 -7.09 9.42
N ILE A 446 20.65 -5.79 9.71
CA ILE A 446 21.30 -4.74 8.92
C ILE A 446 22.65 -4.41 9.59
N VAL A 447 23.75 -4.63 8.85
CA VAL A 447 25.12 -4.42 9.34
C VAL A 447 25.89 -3.44 8.45
N THR A 448 26.97 -2.85 8.99
CA THR A 448 27.84 -1.91 8.26
C THR A 448 29.03 -2.59 7.59
N ASP A 449 29.38 -3.79 8.00
CA ASP A 449 30.47 -4.56 7.42
C ASP A 449 29.93 -5.66 6.52
N LYS A 450 30.60 -5.87 5.37
CA LYS A 450 30.20 -6.92 4.45
C LYS A 450 30.32 -8.28 5.10
N VAL A 451 29.22 -9.00 5.20
CA VAL A 451 29.19 -10.39 5.67
C VAL A 451 29.94 -11.26 4.64
N LYS A 452 30.88 -12.07 5.11
CA LYS A 452 31.70 -12.96 4.27
C LYS A 452 30.93 -14.21 3.86
#